data_ee15a5815264ae4f8b1b2bc36ed174bf
#
_entry.id   ee15a5815264ae4f8b1b2bc36ed174bf
#
_cell.length_a   1.000
_cell.length_b   1.000
_cell.length_c   1.000
_cell.angle_alpha   90.00
_cell.angle_beta   90.00
_cell.angle_gamma   90.00
#
_symmetry.space_group_name_H-M   'P 1'
#
loop_
_entity.id
_entity.type
_entity.pdbx_description
1 polymer ?
#
loop_
_entity_poly.entity_id
_entity_poly.type
_entity_poly.pdbx_seq_one_letter_code
_entity_poly.pdbx_strand_id
1 'polypeptide(L)'
;LSTFRSFTEDLHGRIGVDRSKNTWYRYLATMKHLQAFLTAKYRVSDIALAELEQSFIEQFHVYLKTERALKLTSICRYLDCLINVVKVSFNDGIMPRNPFASYRYNEPTPERAFLNEEEILTLQHAALRTKKQRMIRDLFLFSCFTGICYADLKTLAWKQLEQDTHGDWWVTGNRCKTDTRYVVKLLPAALSILERYRDGTDYVFSFMPHLNTVDRSLKRIAALCGIEKKLTFHVGRHTYATTICLMNGVS
;
A
#
# COMPACT_ATOMS: atom_id res chain seq x y z
N LEU A 1 4.29 27.36 -8.13
CA LEU A 1 5.22 26.34 -7.61
C LEU A 1 5.65 26.64 -6.18
N SER A 2 5.81 27.90 -5.82
CA SER A 2 6.14 28.38 -4.48
C SER A 2 5.16 27.84 -3.43
N THR A 3 3.85 27.97 -3.64
CA THR A 3 2.81 27.42 -2.76
C THR A 3 2.88 25.89 -2.65
N PHE A 4 3.13 25.19 -3.76
CA PHE A 4 3.28 23.74 -3.75
C PHE A 4 4.51 23.30 -2.93
N ARG A 5 5.58 24.08 -3.01
CA ARG A 5 6.82 23.86 -2.22
C ARG A 5 6.55 24.04 -0.73
N SER A 6 5.94 25.16 -0.34
CA SER A 6 5.57 25.45 1.05
C SER A 6 4.68 24.34 1.63
N PHE A 7 3.67 23.89 0.88
CA PHE A 7 2.82 22.76 1.27
C PHE A 7 3.63 21.45 1.44
N THR A 8 4.61 21.21 0.58
CA THR A 8 5.47 20.01 0.66
C THR A 8 6.43 20.07 1.86
N GLU A 9 6.91 21.25 2.21
CA GLU A 9 7.75 21.49 3.41
C GLU A 9 6.92 21.31 4.69
N ASP A 10 5.70 21.80 4.73
CA ASP A 10 4.76 21.56 5.84
C ASP A 10 4.49 20.06 6.02
N LEU A 11 4.22 19.34 4.94
CA LEU A 11 4.07 17.88 4.99
C LEU A 11 5.31 17.17 5.53
N HIS A 12 6.52 17.70 5.28
CA HIS A 12 7.75 17.14 5.81
C HIS A 12 7.80 17.25 7.34
N GLY A 13 7.41 18.39 7.89
CA GLY A 13 7.31 18.60 9.34
C GLY A 13 6.31 17.68 10.05
N ARG A 14 5.33 17.17 9.31
CA ARG A 14 4.27 16.28 9.83
C ARG A 14 4.58 14.80 9.69
N ILE A 15 5.77 14.41 9.19
CA ILE A 15 6.18 13.00 9.08
C ILE A 15 6.32 12.40 10.48
N GLY A 16 5.63 11.26 10.70
CA GLY A 16 5.63 10.56 11.99
C GLY A 16 4.58 11.07 12.98
N VAL A 17 3.90 12.17 12.68
CA VAL A 17 2.74 12.67 13.45
C VAL A 17 1.46 12.13 12.82
N ASP A 18 1.11 12.62 11.63
CA ASP A 18 -0.11 12.21 10.90
C ASP A 18 0.15 11.94 9.41
N ARG A 19 1.39 12.09 8.95
CA ARG A 19 1.80 11.86 7.56
C ARG A 19 2.92 10.84 7.44
N SER A 20 2.84 10.04 6.38
CA SER A 20 3.91 9.08 6.07
C SER A 20 5.00 9.71 5.18
N LYS A 21 6.23 9.23 5.33
CA LYS A 21 7.36 9.61 4.46
C LYS A 21 7.06 9.35 2.97
N ASN A 22 6.31 8.28 2.67
CA ASN A 22 5.91 7.96 1.29
C ASN A 22 4.93 8.99 0.72
N THR A 23 4.05 9.57 1.55
CA THR A 23 3.18 10.68 1.14
C THR A 23 4.03 11.89 0.73
N TRP A 24 4.98 12.29 1.56
CA TRP A 24 5.89 13.39 1.27
C TRP A 24 6.69 13.15 -0.03
N TYR A 25 7.29 11.97 -0.23
CA TYR A 25 7.98 11.64 -1.49
C TYR A 25 7.10 11.77 -2.72
N ARG A 26 5.82 11.44 -2.61
CA ARG A 26 4.86 11.60 -3.72
C ARG A 26 4.68 13.07 -4.09
N TYR A 27 4.56 13.97 -3.12
CA TYR A 27 4.47 15.42 -3.37
C TYR A 27 5.77 15.97 -3.96
N LEU A 28 6.94 15.54 -3.47
CA LEU A 28 8.22 15.90 -4.07
C LEU A 28 8.32 15.49 -5.54
N ALA A 29 7.91 14.27 -5.86
CA ALA A 29 7.90 13.79 -7.24
C ALA A 29 6.93 14.61 -8.11
N THR A 30 5.74 14.92 -7.60
CA THR A 30 4.77 15.78 -8.29
C THR A 30 5.35 17.16 -8.56
N MET A 31 6.01 17.78 -7.58
CA MET A 31 6.65 19.08 -7.72
C MET A 31 7.71 19.09 -8.83
N LYS A 32 8.53 18.02 -8.92
CA LYS A 32 9.52 17.88 -10.01
C LYS A 32 8.85 17.81 -11.39
N HIS A 33 7.75 17.08 -11.50
CA HIS A 33 6.98 17.01 -12.76
C HIS A 33 6.32 18.33 -13.10
N LEU A 34 5.76 19.05 -12.13
CA LEU A 34 5.20 20.39 -12.33
C LEU A 34 6.25 21.39 -12.79
N GLN A 35 7.42 21.39 -12.15
CA GLN A 35 8.52 22.28 -12.55
C GLN A 35 8.96 22.01 -13.99
N ALA A 36 9.14 20.75 -14.36
CA ALA A 36 9.50 20.37 -15.73
C ALA A 36 8.40 20.76 -16.73
N PHE A 37 7.12 20.60 -16.37
CA PHE A 37 5.98 21.00 -17.19
C PHE A 37 5.93 22.51 -17.42
N LEU A 38 6.07 23.32 -16.35
CA LEU A 38 6.09 24.79 -16.45
C LEU A 38 7.22 25.27 -17.37
N THR A 39 8.41 24.70 -17.22
CA THR A 39 9.55 25.04 -18.07
C THR A 39 9.31 24.67 -19.55
N ALA A 40 8.82 23.45 -19.79
CA ALA A 40 8.64 22.93 -21.16
C ALA A 40 7.48 23.62 -21.89
N LYS A 41 6.34 23.82 -21.21
CA LYS A 41 5.11 24.31 -21.86
C LYS A 41 4.95 25.82 -21.81
N TYR A 42 5.27 26.42 -20.66
CA TYR A 42 5.03 27.86 -20.42
C TYR A 42 6.31 28.70 -20.41
N ARG A 43 7.49 28.08 -20.38
CA ARG A 43 8.82 28.74 -20.31
C ARG A 43 8.97 29.63 -19.07
N VAL A 44 8.29 29.28 -17.97
CA VAL A 44 8.35 29.99 -16.69
C VAL A 44 8.79 29.06 -15.58
N SER A 45 9.28 29.61 -14.48
CA SER A 45 9.68 28.84 -13.29
C SER A 45 8.53 28.70 -12.28
N ASP A 46 7.55 29.61 -12.31
CA ASP A 46 6.37 29.61 -11.43
C ASP A 46 5.19 30.23 -12.16
N ILE A 47 3.99 30.00 -11.64
CA ILE A 47 2.72 30.59 -12.09
C ILE A 47 1.88 30.92 -10.86
N ALA A 48 1.20 32.07 -10.87
CA ALA A 48 0.33 32.47 -9.78
C ALA A 48 -0.90 31.55 -9.69
N LEU A 49 -1.31 31.20 -8.46
CA LEU A 49 -2.50 30.36 -8.26
C LEU A 49 -3.77 30.97 -8.84
N ALA A 50 -3.88 32.31 -8.83
CA ALA A 50 -5.01 33.03 -9.39
C ALA A 50 -5.14 32.89 -10.91
N GLU A 51 -4.03 32.57 -11.60
CA GLU A 51 -3.98 32.39 -13.06
C GLU A 51 -4.28 30.95 -13.48
N LEU A 52 -4.43 30.02 -12.52
CA LEU A 52 -4.75 28.63 -12.84
C LEU A 52 -6.18 28.51 -13.36
N GLU A 53 -6.29 27.84 -14.49
CA GLU A 53 -7.54 27.44 -15.12
C GLU A 53 -7.63 25.92 -15.21
N GLN A 54 -8.81 25.39 -15.50
CA GLN A 54 -8.99 23.94 -15.71
C GLN A 54 -8.08 23.40 -16.81
N SER A 55 -7.85 24.18 -17.87
CA SER A 55 -6.94 23.83 -18.96
C SER A 55 -5.51 23.51 -18.49
N PHE A 56 -5.06 24.08 -17.38
CA PHE A 56 -3.73 23.80 -16.82
C PHE A 56 -3.61 22.34 -16.40
N ILE A 57 -4.57 21.82 -15.62
CA ILE A 57 -4.51 20.41 -15.15
C ILE A 57 -4.72 19.43 -16.32
N GLU A 58 -5.54 19.78 -17.32
CA GLU A 58 -5.73 19.00 -18.53
C GLU A 58 -4.42 18.89 -19.33
N GLN A 59 -3.71 19.99 -19.53
CA GLN A 59 -2.43 20.02 -20.20
C GLN A 59 -1.34 19.29 -19.40
N PHE A 60 -1.34 19.43 -18.08
CA PHE A 60 -0.42 18.68 -17.22
C PHE A 60 -0.68 17.18 -17.29
N HIS A 61 -1.93 16.74 -17.32
CA HIS A 61 -2.31 15.35 -17.52
C HIS A 61 -1.76 14.80 -18.86
N VAL A 62 -1.99 15.52 -19.96
CA VAL A 62 -1.49 15.15 -21.28
C VAL A 62 0.05 15.06 -21.26
N TYR A 63 0.73 16.07 -20.70
CA TYR A 63 2.19 16.10 -20.57
C TYR A 63 2.74 14.87 -19.84
N LEU A 64 2.13 14.50 -18.71
CA LEU A 64 2.54 13.31 -17.94
C LEU A 64 2.37 12.02 -18.75
N LYS A 65 1.35 11.96 -19.61
CA LYS A 65 1.05 10.80 -20.45
C LYS A 65 1.96 10.72 -21.69
N THR A 66 2.15 11.83 -22.38
CA THR A 66 2.84 11.85 -23.69
C THR A 66 4.35 12.10 -23.57
N GLU A 67 4.76 13.14 -22.87
CA GLU A 67 6.17 13.52 -22.78
C GLU A 67 6.93 12.78 -21.68
N ARG A 68 6.23 12.43 -20.57
CA ARG A 68 6.83 11.66 -19.48
C ARG A 68 6.58 10.16 -19.59
N ALA A 69 5.69 9.72 -20.49
CA ALA A 69 5.32 8.33 -20.74
C ALA A 69 4.99 7.53 -19.47
N LEU A 70 4.31 8.15 -18.50
CA LEU A 70 4.01 7.55 -17.22
C LEU A 70 2.80 6.63 -17.29
N LYS A 71 2.78 5.63 -16.40
CA LYS A 71 1.62 4.77 -16.22
C LYS A 71 0.44 5.55 -15.64
N LEU A 72 -0.78 5.27 -16.10
CA LEU A 72 -1.99 5.96 -15.69
C LEU A 72 -2.16 6.04 -14.16
N THR A 73 -1.87 4.95 -13.42
CA THR A 73 -1.90 4.94 -11.95
C THR A 73 -0.93 5.93 -11.29
N SER A 74 0.20 6.23 -11.93
CA SER A 74 1.16 7.23 -11.44
C SER A 74 0.66 8.64 -11.76
N ILE A 75 0.11 8.83 -12.97
CA ILE A 75 -0.48 10.10 -13.41
C ILE A 75 -1.60 10.50 -12.44
N CYS A 76 -2.57 9.62 -12.16
CA CYS A 76 -3.65 9.88 -11.22
C CYS A 76 -3.13 10.37 -9.86
N ARG A 77 -2.10 9.71 -9.31
CA ARG A 77 -1.49 10.10 -8.03
C ARG A 77 -0.86 11.50 -8.05
N TYR A 78 -0.28 11.91 -9.18
CA TYR A 78 0.29 13.25 -9.32
C TYR A 78 -0.80 14.31 -9.50
N LEU A 79 -1.86 13.98 -10.25
CA LEU A 79 -3.04 14.84 -10.37
C LEU A 79 -3.73 15.03 -9.02
N ASP A 80 -3.90 13.96 -8.21
CA ASP A 80 -4.43 14.05 -6.85
C ASP A 80 -3.62 15.01 -5.97
N CYS A 81 -2.29 14.96 -6.05
CA CYS A 81 -1.45 15.87 -5.28
C CYS A 81 -1.66 17.32 -5.68
N LEU A 82 -1.75 17.61 -6.99
CA LEU A 82 -1.98 18.95 -7.50
C LEU A 82 -3.38 19.46 -7.11
N ILE A 83 -4.41 18.64 -7.32
CA ILE A 83 -5.80 18.97 -6.95
C ILE A 83 -5.89 19.25 -5.44
N ASN A 84 -5.23 18.44 -4.62
CA ASN A 84 -5.26 18.63 -3.17
C ASN A 84 -4.60 19.94 -2.73
N VAL A 85 -3.44 20.31 -3.30
CA VAL A 85 -2.79 21.60 -2.97
C VAL A 85 -3.69 22.78 -3.35
N VAL A 86 -4.29 22.74 -4.55
CA VAL A 86 -5.21 23.80 -5.01
C VAL A 86 -6.47 23.86 -4.15
N LYS A 87 -7.02 22.70 -3.77
CA LYS A 87 -8.18 22.61 -2.86
C LYS A 87 -7.89 23.22 -1.50
N VAL A 88 -6.73 22.90 -0.90
CA VAL A 88 -6.31 23.47 0.39
C VAL A 88 -6.13 24.97 0.27
N SER A 89 -5.42 25.46 -0.77
CA SER A 89 -5.22 26.89 -1.01
C SER A 89 -6.55 27.66 -1.21
N PHE A 90 -7.55 27.03 -1.83
CA PHE A 90 -8.89 27.60 -1.93
C PHE A 90 -9.59 27.65 -0.56
N ASN A 91 -9.55 26.56 0.21
CA ASN A 91 -10.17 26.51 1.54
C ASN A 91 -9.54 27.51 2.53
N ASP A 92 -8.24 27.77 2.40
CA ASP A 92 -7.48 28.72 3.21
C ASP A 92 -7.66 30.19 2.72
N GLY A 93 -8.50 30.43 1.71
CA GLY A 93 -8.78 31.77 1.18
C GLY A 93 -7.64 32.38 0.34
N ILE A 94 -6.60 31.62 0.00
CA ILE A 94 -5.46 32.10 -0.80
C ILE A 94 -5.89 32.36 -2.26
N MET A 95 -6.94 31.70 -2.72
CA MET A 95 -7.48 31.87 -4.07
C MET A 95 -9.01 31.97 -4.05
N PRO A 96 -9.60 32.79 -4.96
CA PRO A 96 -11.06 33.10 -4.94
C PRO A 96 -11.92 31.94 -5.45
N ARG A 97 -11.36 31.02 -6.24
CA ARG A 97 -12.06 29.87 -6.82
C ARG A 97 -11.13 28.65 -6.93
N ASN A 98 -11.72 27.45 -6.91
CA ASN A 98 -10.99 26.23 -7.23
C ASN A 98 -11.19 25.88 -8.73
N PRO A 99 -10.19 26.11 -9.60
CA PRO A 99 -10.33 25.89 -11.05
C PRO A 99 -10.42 24.39 -11.41
N PHE A 100 -10.08 23.47 -10.47
CA PHE A 100 -10.08 22.03 -10.70
C PHE A 100 -11.31 21.33 -10.10
N ALA A 101 -12.30 22.09 -9.57
CA ALA A 101 -13.44 21.50 -8.88
C ALA A 101 -14.28 20.54 -9.75
N SER A 102 -14.40 20.83 -11.05
CA SER A 102 -15.13 20.02 -12.03
C SER A 102 -14.25 19.03 -12.79
N TYR A 103 -12.92 19.08 -12.63
CA TYR A 103 -12.03 18.20 -13.35
C TYR A 103 -12.21 16.74 -12.88
N ARG A 104 -12.38 15.84 -13.84
CA ARG A 104 -12.51 14.39 -13.57
C ARG A 104 -11.58 13.63 -14.50
N TYR A 105 -11.06 12.53 -14.03
CA TYR A 105 -10.26 11.58 -14.81
C TYR A 105 -10.60 10.16 -14.37
N ASN A 106 -10.43 9.22 -15.28
CA ASN A 106 -10.68 7.82 -14.99
C ASN A 106 -9.47 7.21 -14.28
N GLU A 107 -9.66 6.83 -13.02
CA GLU A 107 -8.66 6.03 -12.32
C GLU A 107 -8.82 4.57 -12.72
N PRO A 108 -7.75 3.88 -13.18
CA PRO A 108 -7.83 2.48 -13.51
C PRO A 108 -8.10 1.69 -12.23
N THR A 109 -9.14 0.85 -12.25
CA THR A 109 -9.36 -0.12 -11.20
C THR A 109 -8.44 -1.31 -11.44
N PRO A 110 -7.34 -1.47 -10.71
CA PRO A 110 -6.44 -2.60 -10.93
C PRO A 110 -7.16 -3.89 -10.52
N GLU A 111 -7.12 -4.87 -11.41
CA GLU A 111 -7.49 -6.24 -11.06
C GLU A 111 -6.54 -6.73 -9.95
N ARG A 112 -7.12 -7.13 -8.82
CA ARG A 112 -6.35 -7.54 -7.65
C ARG A 112 -6.22 -9.06 -7.65
N ALA A 113 -5.02 -9.54 -7.91
CA ALA A 113 -4.73 -10.97 -7.81
C ALA A 113 -5.00 -11.47 -6.39
N PHE A 114 -5.58 -12.67 -6.29
CA PHE A 114 -5.72 -13.47 -5.08
C PHE A 114 -5.45 -14.93 -5.41
N LEU A 115 -5.10 -15.74 -4.42
CA LEU A 115 -4.90 -17.18 -4.58
C LEU A 115 -6.22 -17.92 -4.34
N ASN A 116 -6.50 -18.95 -5.14
CA ASN A 116 -7.53 -19.92 -4.85
C ASN A 116 -7.03 -20.97 -3.83
N GLU A 117 -7.91 -21.87 -3.41
CA GLU A 117 -7.59 -22.89 -2.41
C GLU A 117 -6.48 -23.85 -2.87
N GLU A 118 -6.48 -24.26 -4.13
CA GLU A 118 -5.47 -25.15 -4.70
C GLU A 118 -4.07 -24.50 -4.70
N GLU A 119 -4.00 -23.22 -5.05
CA GLU A 119 -2.74 -22.46 -5.02
C GLU A 119 -2.22 -22.27 -3.59
N ILE A 120 -3.12 -22.07 -2.61
CA ILE A 120 -2.76 -22.01 -1.19
C ILE A 120 -2.18 -23.36 -0.74
N LEU A 121 -2.86 -24.48 -1.04
CA LEU A 121 -2.40 -25.81 -0.71
C LEU A 121 -1.06 -26.14 -1.37
N THR A 122 -0.89 -25.78 -2.64
CA THR A 122 0.37 -25.94 -3.37
C THR A 122 1.52 -25.20 -2.68
N LEU A 123 1.28 -23.95 -2.24
CA LEU A 123 2.28 -23.20 -1.48
C LEU A 123 2.58 -23.83 -0.11
N GLN A 124 1.56 -24.31 0.61
CA GLN A 124 1.74 -24.97 1.90
C GLN A 124 2.66 -26.18 1.81
N HIS A 125 2.51 -27.00 0.76
CA HIS A 125 3.26 -28.23 0.57
C HIS A 125 4.53 -28.07 -0.28
N ALA A 126 4.85 -26.84 -0.71
CA ALA A 126 6.00 -26.55 -1.54
C ALA A 126 7.32 -27.03 -0.91
N ALA A 127 8.08 -27.86 -1.62
CA ALA A 127 9.40 -28.35 -1.22
C ALA A 127 10.47 -27.24 -1.39
N LEU A 128 10.56 -26.34 -0.41
CA LEU A 128 11.48 -25.20 -0.42
C LEU A 128 12.82 -25.58 0.23
N ARG A 129 13.91 -25.31 -0.48
CA ARG A 129 15.27 -25.74 -0.08
C ARG A 129 15.85 -24.97 1.10
N THR A 130 15.59 -23.65 1.20
CA THR A 130 16.22 -22.79 2.20
C THR A 130 15.28 -22.41 3.35
N LYS A 131 15.84 -22.21 4.56
CA LYS A 131 15.11 -21.71 5.72
C LYS A 131 14.43 -20.37 5.41
N LYS A 132 15.12 -19.49 4.67
CA LYS A 132 14.58 -18.18 4.27
C LYS A 132 13.35 -18.30 3.36
N GLN A 133 13.37 -19.23 2.39
CA GLN A 133 12.19 -19.45 1.53
C GLN A 133 11.01 -19.97 2.34
N ARG A 134 11.23 -20.94 3.22
CA ARG A 134 10.19 -21.48 4.11
C ARG A 134 9.59 -20.40 5.00
N MET A 135 10.43 -19.58 5.63
CA MET A 135 9.96 -18.46 6.45
C MET A 135 9.13 -17.45 5.64
N ILE A 136 9.57 -17.06 4.44
CA ILE A 136 8.83 -16.11 3.60
C ILE A 136 7.49 -16.69 3.15
N ARG A 137 7.44 -17.98 2.82
CA ARG A 137 6.19 -18.70 2.54
C ARG A 137 5.25 -18.65 3.75
N ASP A 138 5.77 -18.99 4.93
CA ASP A 138 4.98 -19.04 6.16
C ASP A 138 4.44 -17.66 6.55
N LEU A 139 5.24 -16.60 6.46
CA LEU A 139 4.79 -15.21 6.63
C LEU A 139 3.66 -14.84 5.67
N PHE A 140 3.80 -15.24 4.40
CA PHE A 140 2.80 -14.96 3.38
C PHE A 140 1.52 -15.75 3.61
N LEU A 141 1.61 -17.04 3.90
CA LEU A 141 0.47 -17.89 4.22
C LEU A 141 -0.25 -17.43 5.49
N PHE A 142 0.49 -17.00 6.51
CA PHE A 142 -0.11 -16.39 7.69
C PHE A 142 -0.93 -15.15 7.34
N SER A 143 -0.42 -14.30 6.45
CA SER A 143 -1.20 -13.18 5.91
C SER A 143 -2.41 -13.62 5.07
N CYS A 144 -2.31 -14.75 4.34
CA CYS A 144 -3.46 -15.32 3.63
C CYS A 144 -4.56 -15.80 4.58
N PHE A 145 -4.22 -16.34 5.75
CA PHE A 145 -5.19 -16.86 6.72
C PHE A 145 -5.69 -15.82 7.73
N THR A 146 -5.07 -14.65 7.83
CA THR A 146 -5.43 -13.64 8.85
C THR A 146 -5.73 -12.26 8.27
N GLY A 147 -5.35 -12.01 7.03
CA GLY A 147 -5.45 -10.68 6.41
C GLY A 147 -4.51 -9.62 7.01
N ILE A 148 -3.65 -10.00 7.98
CA ILE A 148 -2.71 -9.07 8.62
C ILE A 148 -1.64 -8.65 7.61
N CYS A 149 -1.39 -7.34 7.51
CA CYS A 149 -0.44 -6.82 6.55
C CYS A 149 1.01 -6.90 7.06
N TYR A 150 1.97 -6.77 6.14
CA TYR A 150 3.40 -6.91 6.44
C TYR A 150 3.89 -6.00 7.57
N ALA A 151 3.42 -4.74 7.61
CA ALA A 151 3.84 -3.79 8.64
C ALA A 151 3.35 -4.21 10.05
N ASP A 152 2.12 -4.73 10.12
CA ASP A 152 1.50 -5.16 11.36
C ASP A 152 2.12 -6.48 11.85
N LEU A 153 2.51 -7.39 10.94
CA LEU A 153 3.23 -8.63 11.30
C LEU A 153 4.60 -8.35 11.93
N LYS A 154 5.29 -7.28 11.52
CA LYS A 154 6.58 -6.91 12.12
C LYS A 154 6.52 -6.60 13.60
N THR A 155 5.38 -6.17 14.07
CA THR A 155 5.14 -5.77 15.47
C THR A 155 4.21 -6.73 16.20
N LEU A 156 3.83 -7.83 15.54
CA LEU A 156 2.96 -8.84 16.16
C LEU A 156 3.68 -9.53 17.30
N ALA A 157 3.16 -9.34 18.51
CA ALA A 157 3.70 -9.93 19.74
C ALA A 157 2.80 -11.06 20.24
N TRP A 158 3.39 -12.04 20.94
CA TRP A 158 2.66 -13.17 21.51
C TRP A 158 1.54 -12.75 22.45
N LYS A 159 1.70 -11.65 23.20
CA LYS A 159 0.67 -11.09 24.10
C LYS A 159 -0.60 -10.60 23.39
N GLN A 160 -0.58 -10.48 22.05
CA GLN A 160 -1.74 -10.10 21.25
C GLN A 160 -2.60 -11.30 20.84
N LEU A 161 -2.14 -12.53 21.17
CA LEU A 161 -2.86 -13.78 20.92
C LEU A 161 -3.55 -14.22 22.21
N GLU A 162 -4.86 -14.37 22.13
CA GLU A 162 -5.69 -14.74 23.28
C GLU A 162 -6.61 -15.91 22.89
N GLN A 163 -6.85 -16.80 23.86
CA GLN A 163 -7.81 -17.90 23.69
C GLN A 163 -9.12 -17.51 24.38
N ASP A 164 -10.23 -17.66 23.68
CA ASP A 164 -11.54 -17.41 24.26
C ASP A 164 -12.05 -18.61 25.10
N THR A 165 -13.21 -18.45 25.70
CA THR A 165 -13.85 -19.47 26.55
C THR A 165 -14.27 -20.74 25.79
N HIS A 166 -14.33 -20.68 24.46
CA HIS A 166 -14.65 -21.81 23.58
C HIS A 166 -13.40 -22.55 23.08
N GLY A 167 -12.20 -22.06 23.47
CA GLY A 167 -10.92 -22.62 23.02
C GLY A 167 -10.43 -22.08 21.69
N ASP A 168 -11.13 -21.13 21.09
CA ASP A 168 -10.74 -20.49 19.83
C ASP A 168 -9.65 -19.43 20.09
N TRP A 169 -8.65 -19.42 19.21
CA TRP A 169 -7.58 -18.42 19.28
C TRP A 169 -7.88 -17.18 18.42
N TRP A 170 -7.57 -16.05 18.97
CA TRP A 170 -7.78 -14.75 18.36
C TRP A 170 -6.50 -13.93 18.39
N VAL A 171 -6.31 -13.10 17.38
CA VAL A 171 -5.28 -12.06 17.36
C VAL A 171 -5.95 -10.70 17.37
N THR A 172 -5.54 -9.84 18.31
CA THR A 172 -6.05 -8.47 18.44
C THR A 172 -4.90 -7.49 18.29
N GLY A 173 -5.11 -6.45 17.50
CA GLY A 173 -4.09 -5.42 17.31
C GLY A 173 -4.63 -4.17 16.63
N ASN A 174 -3.76 -3.19 16.46
CA ASN A 174 -4.06 -1.96 15.72
C ASN A 174 -3.23 -1.91 14.45
N ARG A 175 -3.80 -1.40 13.37
CA ARG A 175 -3.10 -1.23 12.11
C ARG A 175 -2.07 -0.11 12.21
N CYS A 176 -0.81 -0.40 11.93
CA CYS A 176 0.28 0.58 11.94
C CYS A 176 0.02 1.83 11.08
N LYS A 177 -0.81 1.73 10.03
CA LYS A 177 -1.07 2.84 9.10
C LYS A 177 -2.21 3.75 9.54
N THR A 178 -3.25 3.22 10.19
CA THR A 178 -4.53 3.93 10.43
C THR A 178 -4.98 3.87 11.88
N ASP A 179 -4.21 3.19 12.73
CA ASP A 179 -4.54 2.88 14.13
C ASP A 179 -5.91 2.21 14.33
N THR A 180 -6.47 1.65 13.26
CA THR A 180 -7.74 0.95 13.32
C THR A 180 -7.55 -0.41 13.97
N ARG A 181 -8.33 -0.69 15.03
CA ARG A 181 -8.33 -1.99 15.70
C ARG A 181 -8.79 -3.09 14.77
N TYR A 182 -8.13 -4.25 14.83
CA TYR A 182 -8.58 -5.48 14.19
C TYR A 182 -8.63 -6.62 15.21
N VAL A 183 -9.57 -7.53 14.99
CA VAL A 183 -9.71 -8.78 15.74
C VAL A 183 -9.92 -9.87 14.69
N VAL A 184 -9.06 -10.90 14.71
CA VAL A 184 -9.11 -11.97 13.71
C VAL A 184 -9.03 -13.31 14.41
N LYS A 185 -9.99 -14.22 14.12
CA LYS A 185 -9.94 -15.61 14.55
C LYS A 185 -8.81 -16.34 13.83
N LEU A 186 -8.00 -17.06 14.55
CA LEU A 186 -6.91 -17.85 14.01
C LEU A 186 -7.41 -19.23 13.59
N LEU A 187 -7.36 -19.48 12.29
CA LEU A 187 -7.67 -20.80 11.74
C LEU A 187 -6.57 -21.80 12.10
N PRO A 188 -6.86 -23.14 12.14
CA PRO A 188 -5.87 -24.17 12.44
C PRO A 188 -4.60 -24.06 11.60
N ALA A 189 -4.72 -23.70 10.32
CA ALA A 189 -3.58 -23.46 9.43
C ALA A 189 -2.68 -22.30 9.87
N ALA A 190 -3.27 -21.23 10.42
CA ALA A 190 -2.51 -20.11 10.99
C ALA A 190 -1.82 -20.51 12.30
N LEU A 191 -2.51 -21.26 13.17
CA LEU A 191 -1.94 -21.76 14.42
C LEU A 191 -0.74 -22.69 14.17
N SER A 192 -0.83 -23.61 13.21
CA SER A 192 0.29 -24.50 12.86
C SER A 192 1.52 -23.75 12.30
N ILE A 193 1.32 -22.55 11.74
CA ILE A 193 2.44 -21.67 11.38
C ILE A 193 3.06 -21.08 12.65
N LEU A 194 2.27 -20.54 13.56
CA LEU A 194 2.75 -19.90 14.79
C LEU A 194 3.61 -20.84 15.65
N GLU A 195 3.22 -22.10 15.77
CA GLU A 195 3.95 -23.10 16.55
C GLU A 195 5.42 -23.25 16.12
N ARG A 196 5.71 -23.03 14.82
CA ARG A 196 7.08 -23.11 14.28
C ARG A 196 7.97 -21.94 14.66
N TYR A 197 7.39 -20.86 15.18
CA TYR A 197 8.08 -19.60 15.48
C TYR A 197 8.15 -19.29 16.99
N ARG A 198 7.84 -20.25 17.87
CA ARG A 198 8.03 -20.12 19.31
C ARG A 198 9.52 -20.25 19.65
N ASP A 199 10.23 -19.12 19.63
CA ASP A 199 11.66 -19.03 19.89
C ASP A 199 12.01 -18.36 21.23
N GLY A 200 10.99 -18.06 22.07
CA GLY A 200 11.14 -17.41 23.37
C GLY A 200 11.26 -15.89 23.31
N THR A 201 11.13 -15.29 22.12
CA THR A 201 11.05 -13.82 21.99
C THR A 201 9.64 -13.30 22.21
N ASP A 202 9.50 -12.01 22.50
CA ASP A 202 8.20 -11.34 22.66
C ASP A 202 7.40 -11.27 21.35
N TYR A 203 8.10 -11.25 20.22
CA TYR A 203 7.48 -11.13 18.89
C TYR A 203 7.29 -12.50 18.25
N VAL A 204 6.16 -12.66 17.56
CA VAL A 204 5.83 -13.90 16.83
C VAL A 204 6.86 -14.20 15.73
N PHE A 205 7.23 -13.15 15.00
CA PHE A 205 8.25 -13.24 13.95
C PHE A 205 9.44 -12.35 14.35
N SER A 206 10.36 -12.90 15.13
CA SER A 206 11.54 -12.21 15.66
C SER A 206 12.45 -11.60 14.59
N PHE A 207 12.43 -12.17 13.39
CA PHE A 207 13.14 -11.64 12.23
C PHE A 207 12.25 -11.64 10.98
N MET A 208 12.10 -10.47 10.36
CA MET A 208 11.44 -10.34 9.07
C MET A 208 12.34 -9.63 8.04
N PRO A 209 12.60 -10.26 6.87
CA PRO A 209 13.35 -9.60 5.80
C PRO A 209 12.62 -8.36 5.29
N HIS A 210 13.35 -7.40 4.71
CA HIS A 210 12.72 -6.22 4.10
C HIS A 210 11.68 -6.60 3.04
N LEU A 211 10.55 -5.86 2.96
CA LEU A 211 9.40 -6.17 2.09
C LEU A 211 9.79 -6.44 0.63
N ASN A 212 10.70 -5.63 0.06
CA ASN A 212 11.17 -5.86 -1.32
C ASN A 212 11.87 -7.22 -1.49
N THR A 213 12.54 -7.72 -0.45
CA THR A 213 13.17 -9.05 -0.45
C THR A 213 12.11 -10.14 -0.37
N VAL A 214 11.09 -9.93 0.46
CA VAL A 214 9.93 -10.82 0.57
C VAL A 214 9.22 -10.93 -0.77
N ASP A 215 8.86 -9.81 -1.40
CA ASP A 215 8.16 -9.78 -2.69
C ASP A 215 8.97 -10.43 -3.81
N ARG A 216 10.30 -10.22 -3.83
CA ARG A 216 11.19 -10.89 -4.80
C ARG A 216 11.22 -12.40 -4.59
N SER A 217 11.25 -12.83 -3.33
CA SER A 217 11.26 -14.27 -3.00
C SER A 217 9.92 -14.93 -3.27
N LEU A 218 8.80 -14.26 -2.99
CA LEU A 218 7.45 -14.75 -3.30
C LEU A 218 7.26 -15.01 -4.80
N LYS A 219 7.77 -14.14 -5.66
CA LYS A 219 7.74 -14.37 -7.12
C LYS A 219 8.50 -15.64 -7.53
N ARG A 220 9.65 -15.92 -6.89
CA ARG A 220 10.43 -17.13 -7.14
C ARG A 220 9.72 -18.38 -6.60
N ILE A 221 9.12 -18.28 -5.41
CA ILE A 221 8.34 -19.38 -4.81
C ILE A 221 7.12 -19.68 -5.68
N ALA A 222 6.39 -18.65 -6.16
CA ALA A 222 5.28 -18.82 -7.07
C ALA A 222 5.68 -19.58 -8.34
N ALA A 223 6.80 -19.19 -8.97
CA ALA A 223 7.31 -19.87 -10.14
C ALA A 223 7.68 -21.35 -9.87
N LEU A 224 8.27 -21.65 -8.70
CA LEU A 224 8.57 -23.04 -8.29
C LEU A 224 7.30 -23.88 -8.06
N CYS A 225 6.19 -23.23 -7.73
CA CYS A 225 4.87 -23.84 -7.50
C CYS A 225 3.98 -23.87 -8.74
N GLY A 226 4.45 -23.39 -9.90
CA GLY A 226 3.62 -23.27 -11.11
C GLY A 226 2.51 -22.23 -11.01
N ILE A 227 2.60 -21.29 -10.08
CA ILE A 227 1.62 -20.20 -9.92
C ILE A 227 2.02 -19.03 -10.83
N GLU A 228 1.21 -18.78 -11.85
CA GLU A 228 1.48 -17.71 -12.84
C GLU A 228 1.23 -16.30 -12.30
N LYS A 229 0.43 -16.18 -11.21
CA LYS A 229 0.10 -14.91 -10.59
C LYS A 229 1.34 -14.23 -10.00
N LYS A 230 1.47 -12.92 -10.22
CA LYS A 230 2.56 -12.11 -9.67
C LYS A 230 2.38 -11.92 -8.17
N LEU A 231 2.93 -12.80 -7.36
CA LEU A 231 2.81 -12.71 -5.91
C LEU A 231 3.62 -11.53 -5.36
N THR A 232 2.95 -10.74 -4.54
CA THR A 232 3.51 -9.78 -3.60
C THR A 232 2.90 -10.05 -2.23
N PHE A 233 3.49 -9.55 -1.16
CA PHE A 233 2.95 -9.79 0.18
C PHE A 233 1.50 -9.31 0.32
N HIS A 234 1.14 -8.23 -0.37
CA HIS A 234 -0.21 -7.68 -0.34
C HIS A 234 -1.29 -8.61 -0.94
N VAL A 235 -0.89 -9.51 -1.84
CA VAL A 235 -1.79 -10.54 -2.39
C VAL A 235 -2.33 -11.46 -1.28
N GLY A 236 -1.54 -11.71 -0.21
CA GLY A 236 -2.02 -12.47 0.94
C GLY A 236 -3.28 -11.90 1.58
N ARG A 237 -3.33 -10.57 1.76
CA ARG A 237 -4.53 -9.90 2.29
C ARG A 237 -5.73 -9.96 1.31
N HIS A 238 -5.49 -9.90 0.00
CA HIS A 238 -6.56 -10.09 -0.98
C HIS A 238 -7.07 -11.53 -0.96
N THR A 239 -6.17 -12.50 -0.82
CA THR A 239 -6.51 -13.92 -0.66
C THR A 239 -7.36 -14.15 0.58
N TYR A 240 -7.01 -13.55 1.71
CA TYR A 240 -7.83 -13.61 2.93
C TYR A 240 -9.25 -13.11 2.66
N ALA A 241 -9.39 -11.91 2.13
CA ALA A 241 -10.69 -11.30 1.90
C ALA A 241 -11.54 -12.09 0.90
N THR A 242 -10.94 -12.60 -0.18
CA THR A 242 -11.68 -13.27 -1.25
C THR A 242 -11.84 -14.75 -0.98
N THR A 243 -10.75 -15.50 -0.81
CA THR A 243 -10.77 -16.96 -0.73
C THR A 243 -11.17 -17.45 0.65
N ILE A 244 -10.63 -16.81 1.72
CA ILE A 244 -10.90 -17.30 3.08
C ILE A 244 -12.24 -16.75 3.62
N CYS A 245 -12.57 -15.47 3.36
CA CYS A 245 -13.81 -14.89 3.87
C CYS A 245 -14.97 -15.05 2.88
N LEU A 246 -14.94 -14.36 1.74
CA LEU A 246 -16.09 -14.27 0.84
C LEU A 246 -16.54 -15.63 0.27
N MET A 247 -15.59 -16.49 -0.15
CA MET A 247 -15.93 -17.83 -0.67
C MET A 247 -16.48 -18.77 0.41
N ASN A 248 -16.23 -18.49 1.70
CA ASN A 248 -16.78 -19.23 2.83
C ASN A 248 -17.96 -18.51 3.51
N GLY A 249 -18.57 -17.53 2.85
CA GLY A 249 -19.79 -16.85 3.31
C GLY A 249 -19.58 -15.89 4.50
N VAL A 250 -18.35 -15.48 4.76
CA VAL A 250 -18.03 -14.46 5.78
C VAL A 250 -18.01 -13.09 5.11
N SER A 251 -19.00 -12.25 5.40
CA SER A 251 -19.14 -10.88 4.89
C SER A 251 -18.46 -9.86 5.79
#